data_3abbedf149a8b02d6da4725e8a64726e
#
_entry.id   3abbedf149a8b02d6da4725e8a64726e
#
_cell.length_a   1.000
_cell.length_b   1.000
_cell.length_c   1.000
_cell.angle_alpha   90.00
_cell.angle_beta   90.00
_cell.angle_gamma   90.00
#
_symmetry.space_group_name_H-M   'P 1'
#
loop_
_entity.id
_entity.type
_entity.pdbx_description
1 polymer ?
#
loop_
_entity_poly.entity_id
_entity_poly.type
_entity_poly.pdbx_seq_one_letter_code
_entity_poly.pdbx_strand_id
1 'polypeptide(L)'
;MGEEVNVIAFAKYRLERAKEDLSDAEYNYKDSRYLNANNRAYYSIFHAIRAILALERIDFKRHKDVLAYFNQHYVNTEIFPKIMGKKIAQARKIREDSDYDDEFEPTDEQTKMQIETARELVKLVEEYLEKKEDMGK
;
A
#
# COMPACT_ATOMS: atom_id res chain seq x y z
N MET A 1 -27.65 -4.90 -0.71
CA MET A 1 -27.31 -4.20 0.53
C MET A 1 -26.27 -4.94 1.38
N GLY A 2 -26.48 -6.21 1.67
CA GLY A 2 -25.53 -7.01 2.44
C GLY A 2 -24.16 -7.15 1.78
N GLU A 3 -24.14 -7.33 0.45
CA GLU A 3 -22.90 -7.50 -0.28
C GLU A 3 -22.03 -6.24 -0.27
N GLU A 4 -22.62 -5.06 -0.43
CA GLU A 4 -21.91 -3.79 -0.40
C GLU A 4 -21.29 -3.53 0.96
N VAL A 5 -22.04 -3.81 2.03
CA VAL A 5 -21.57 -3.67 3.40
C VAL A 5 -20.37 -4.58 3.64
N ASN A 6 -20.46 -5.83 3.17
CA ASN A 6 -19.36 -6.80 3.34
C ASN A 6 -18.11 -6.37 2.59
N VAL A 7 -18.25 -5.82 1.38
CA VAL A 7 -17.13 -5.35 0.56
C VAL A 7 -16.44 -4.18 1.24
N ILE A 8 -17.20 -3.21 1.72
CA ILE A 8 -16.64 -2.04 2.39
C ILE A 8 -15.98 -2.45 3.71
N ALA A 9 -16.61 -3.34 4.47
CA ALA A 9 -16.04 -3.84 5.71
C ALA A 9 -14.72 -4.57 5.47
N PHE A 10 -14.64 -5.37 4.42
CA PHE A 10 -13.43 -6.07 4.05
C PHE A 10 -12.33 -5.10 3.63
N ALA A 11 -12.69 -4.09 2.84
CA ALA A 11 -11.73 -3.06 2.43
C ALA A 11 -11.17 -2.32 3.64
N LYS A 12 -12.04 -1.96 4.59
CA LYS A 12 -11.62 -1.31 5.83
C LYS A 12 -10.69 -2.18 6.65
N TYR A 13 -10.95 -3.48 6.70
CA TYR A 13 -10.07 -4.42 7.41
C TYR A 13 -8.67 -4.40 6.81
N ARG A 14 -8.56 -4.44 5.49
CA ARG A 14 -7.26 -4.38 4.82
C ARG A 14 -6.58 -3.02 5.02
N LEU A 15 -7.35 -1.96 5.05
CA LEU A 15 -6.80 -0.64 5.34
C LEU A 15 -6.23 -0.58 6.76
N GLU A 16 -6.92 -1.19 7.74
CA GLU A 16 -6.39 -1.26 9.10
C GLU A 16 -5.08 -2.04 9.15
N ARG A 17 -4.96 -3.13 8.37
CA ARG A 17 -3.70 -3.85 8.25
C ARG A 17 -2.60 -2.96 7.68
N ALA A 18 -2.95 -2.15 6.67
CA ALA A 18 -1.99 -1.21 6.11
C ALA A 18 -1.52 -0.19 7.13
N LYS A 19 -2.43 0.31 7.97
CA LYS A 19 -2.09 1.26 9.03
C LYS A 19 -1.20 0.64 10.09
N GLU A 20 -1.46 -0.62 10.46
CA GLU A 20 -0.61 -1.34 11.41
C GLU A 20 0.80 -1.49 10.86
N ASP A 21 0.93 -1.90 9.58
CA ASP A 21 2.24 -2.03 8.95
C ASP A 21 2.97 -0.69 8.87
N LEU A 22 2.24 0.38 8.60
CA LEU A 22 2.83 1.73 8.59
C LEU A 22 3.38 2.12 9.97
N SER A 23 2.60 1.86 11.01
CA SER A 23 3.02 2.12 12.39
C SER A 23 4.27 1.32 12.73
N ASP A 24 4.30 0.04 12.34
CA ASP A 24 5.48 -0.81 12.57
C ASP A 24 6.69 -0.31 11.78
N ALA A 25 6.48 0.18 10.56
CA ALA A 25 7.56 0.75 9.76
C ALA A 25 8.16 1.97 10.44
N GLU A 26 7.32 2.87 10.96
CA GLU A 26 7.79 4.06 11.66
C GLU A 26 8.54 3.72 12.93
N TYR A 27 8.05 2.71 13.67
CA TYR A 27 8.70 2.25 14.88
C TYR A 27 10.08 1.68 14.59
N ASN A 28 10.18 0.81 13.58
CA ASN A 28 11.46 0.23 13.17
C ASN A 28 12.43 1.30 12.67
N TYR A 29 11.93 2.30 11.97
CA TYR A 29 12.74 3.40 11.48
C TYR A 29 13.39 4.18 12.62
N LYS A 30 12.62 4.48 13.66
CA LYS A 30 13.14 5.19 14.84
C LYS A 30 14.24 4.41 15.54
N ASP A 31 14.16 3.07 15.47
CA ASP A 31 15.15 2.18 16.06
C ASP A 31 16.29 1.87 15.09
N SER A 32 16.37 2.59 13.98
CA SER A 32 17.37 2.43 12.92
C SER A 32 17.39 1.04 12.29
N ARG A 33 16.28 0.33 12.34
CA ARG A 33 16.11 -0.98 11.71
C ARG A 33 15.54 -0.79 10.30
N TYR A 34 16.40 -0.32 9.41
CA TYR A 34 15.96 0.14 8.09
C TYR A 34 15.40 -0.96 7.20
N LEU A 35 16.00 -2.16 7.22
CA LEU A 35 15.49 -3.26 6.43
C LEU A 35 14.07 -3.64 6.86
N ASN A 36 13.85 -3.80 8.18
CA ASN A 36 12.53 -4.11 8.71
C ASN A 36 11.54 -3.00 8.42
N ALA A 37 11.97 -1.74 8.56
CA ALA A 37 11.13 -0.59 8.28
C ALA A 37 10.68 -0.57 6.81
N ASN A 38 11.61 -0.82 5.89
CA ASN A 38 11.27 -0.89 4.47
C ASN A 38 10.28 -2.00 4.16
N ASN A 39 10.48 -3.19 4.76
CA ASN A 39 9.59 -4.31 4.55
C ASN A 39 8.18 -4.00 5.04
N ARG A 40 8.07 -3.41 6.23
CA ARG A 40 6.76 -3.04 6.77
C ARG A 40 6.10 -1.94 5.94
N ALA A 41 6.87 -0.96 5.48
CA ALA A 41 6.35 0.10 4.62
C ALA A 41 5.83 -0.48 3.30
N TYR A 42 6.56 -1.41 2.68
CA TYR A 42 6.10 -2.06 1.47
C TYR A 42 4.78 -2.80 1.69
N TYR A 43 4.65 -3.56 2.79
CA TYR A 43 3.41 -4.28 3.06
C TYR A 43 2.26 -3.33 3.40
N SER A 44 2.56 -2.17 3.99
CA SER A 44 1.54 -1.13 4.17
C SER A 44 0.99 -0.69 2.81
N ILE A 45 1.87 -0.39 1.86
CA ILE A 45 1.49 -0.03 0.50
C ILE A 45 0.65 -1.14 -0.14
N PHE A 46 1.11 -2.37 -0.04
CA PHE A 46 0.46 -3.52 -0.64
C PHE A 46 -0.95 -3.74 -0.08
N HIS A 47 -1.11 -3.68 1.23
CA HIS A 47 -2.42 -3.86 1.85
C HIS A 47 -3.37 -2.69 1.56
N ALA A 48 -2.84 -1.47 1.45
CA ALA A 48 -3.65 -0.31 1.05
C ALA A 48 -4.22 -0.52 -0.36
N ILE A 49 -3.38 -1.01 -1.27
CA ILE A 49 -3.82 -1.32 -2.64
C ILE A 49 -4.87 -2.43 -2.62
N ARG A 50 -4.65 -3.48 -1.85
CA ARG A 50 -5.60 -4.59 -1.74
C ARG A 50 -6.93 -4.13 -1.13
N ALA A 51 -6.92 -3.10 -0.30
CA ALA A 51 -8.16 -2.53 0.22
C ALA A 51 -9.02 -1.97 -0.92
N ILE A 52 -8.40 -1.29 -1.88
CA ILE A 52 -9.12 -0.78 -3.05
C ILE A 52 -9.67 -1.93 -3.90
N LEU A 53 -8.83 -2.93 -4.17
CA LEU A 53 -9.24 -4.08 -4.98
C LEU A 53 -10.36 -4.88 -4.32
N ALA A 54 -10.42 -4.89 -3.01
CA ALA A 54 -11.49 -5.55 -2.27
C ALA A 54 -12.87 -5.00 -2.64
N LEU A 55 -12.95 -3.71 -2.95
CA LEU A 55 -14.21 -3.10 -3.37
C LEU A 55 -14.76 -3.72 -4.67
N GLU A 56 -13.88 -4.20 -5.53
CA GLU A 56 -14.24 -4.86 -6.78
C GLU A 56 -14.25 -6.37 -6.66
N ARG A 57 -13.97 -6.91 -5.47
CA ARG A 57 -13.86 -8.36 -5.22
C ARG A 57 -12.77 -9.00 -6.07
N ILE A 58 -11.68 -8.26 -6.28
CA ILE A 58 -10.55 -8.71 -7.09
C ILE A 58 -9.35 -8.95 -6.19
N ASP A 59 -8.67 -10.06 -6.45
CA ASP A 59 -7.41 -10.37 -5.79
C ASP A 59 -6.57 -11.21 -6.74
N PHE A 60 -5.27 -11.23 -6.51
CA PHE A 60 -4.32 -12.00 -7.30
C PHE A 60 -3.35 -12.70 -6.36
N LYS A 61 -2.85 -13.86 -6.79
CA LYS A 61 -1.86 -14.60 -6.00
C LYS A 61 -0.50 -13.92 -5.95
N ARG A 62 -0.11 -13.25 -7.05
CA ARG A 62 1.20 -12.61 -7.14
C ARG A 62 1.10 -11.11 -6.88
N HIS A 63 2.04 -10.61 -6.09
CA HIS A 63 2.10 -9.18 -5.77
C HIS A 63 2.18 -8.31 -7.02
N LYS A 64 2.97 -8.73 -8.02
CA LYS A 64 3.11 -7.94 -9.24
C LYS A 64 1.78 -7.74 -9.96
N ASP A 65 0.89 -8.73 -9.90
CA ASP A 65 -0.41 -8.63 -10.57
C ASP A 65 -1.33 -7.68 -9.82
N VAL A 66 -1.28 -7.68 -8.50
CA VAL A 66 -2.02 -6.73 -7.65
C VAL A 66 -1.61 -5.30 -7.98
N LEU A 67 -0.31 -5.05 -8.01
CA LEU A 67 0.23 -3.71 -8.28
C LEU A 67 -0.07 -3.27 -9.71
N ALA A 68 0.05 -4.19 -10.68
CA ALA A 68 -0.23 -3.88 -12.08
C ALA A 68 -1.69 -3.50 -12.29
N TYR A 69 -2.62 -4.25 -11.68
CA TYR A 69 -4.04 -3.94 -11.78
C TYR A 69 -4.35 -2.56 -11.20
N PHE A 70 -3.81 -2.27 -10.04
CA PHE A 70 -4.02 -0.97 -9.40
C PHE A 70 -3.48 0.16 -10.27
N ASN A 71 -2.28 -0.02 -10.81
CA ASN A 71 -1.67 1.00 -11.67
C ASN A 71 -2.52 1.26 -12.91
N GLN A 72 -2.98 0.19 -13.56
CA GLN A 72 -3.77 0.31 -14.79
C GLN A 72 -5.12 0.97 -14.55
N HIS A 73 -5.83 0.58 -13.49
CA HIS A 73 -7.22 0.97 -13.30
C HIS A 73 -7.41 2.17 -12.37
N TYR A 74 -6.42 2.52 -11.57
CA TYR A 74 -6.55 3.59 -10.58
C TYR A 74 -5.53 4.70 -10.72
N VAL A 75 -4.33 4.39 -11.20
CA VAL A 75 -3.27 5.40 -11.36
C VAL A 75 -3.28 5.98 -12.77
N ASN A 76 -3.26 5.13 -13.80
CA ASN A 76 -3.28 5.60 -15.19
C ASN A 76 -4.56 6.36 -15.53
N THR A 77 -5.64 6.07 -14.83
CA THR A 77 -6.92 6.74 -14.98
C THR A 77 -7.02 8.02 -14.15
N GLU A 78 -5.99 8.32 -13.37
CA GLU A 78 -5.90 9.49 -12.50
C GLU A 78 -6.94 9.53 -11.37
N ILE A 79 -7.52 8.38 -11.01
CA ILE A 79 -8.32 8.27 -9.79
C ILE A 79 -7.40 8.54 -8.59
N PHE A 80 -6.17 7.98 -8.64
CA PHE A 80 -5.10 8.35 -7.72
C PHE A 80 -4.04 9.13 -8.50
N PRO A 81 -3.26 10.01 -7.83
CA PRO A 81 -2.26 10.81 -8.54
C PRO A 81 -1.26 9.96 -9.33
N LYS A 82 -0.93 10.38 -10.54
CA LYS A 82 0.01 9.64 -11.40
C LYS A 82 1.36 9.40 -10.77
N ILE A 83 1.82 10.32 -9.93
CA ILE A 83 3.10 10.18 -9.25
C ILE A 83 3.14 8.94 -8.36
N MET A 84 1.99 8.47 -7.89
CA MET A 84 1.92 7.26 -7.07
C MET A 84 2.38 6.02 -7.81
N GLY A 85 2.15 5.94 -9.12
CA GLY A 85 2.62 4.82 -9.92
C GLY A 85 4.14 4.68 -9.84
N LYS A 86 4.84 5.79 -9.99
CA LYS A 86 6.30 5.81 -9.91
C LYS A 86 6.79 5.46 -8.50
N LYS A 87 6.14 6.03 -7.49
CA LYS A 87 6.52 5.80 -6.09
C LYS A 87 6.30 4.33 -5.70
N ILE A 88 5.20 3.74 -6.13
CA ILE A 88 4.89 2.34 -5.87
C ILE A 88 5.91 1.43 -6.56
N ALA A 89 6.27 1.75 -7.82
CA ALA A 89 7.28 0.98 -8.55
C ALA A 89 8.64 1.03 -7.84
N GLN A 90 9.03 2.19 -7.31
CA GLN A 90 10.26 2.33 -6.54
C GLN A 90 10.22 1.50 -5.26
N ALA A 91 9.08 1.50 -4.58
CA ALA A 91 8.90 0.71 -3.37
C ALA A 91 9.05 -0.78 -3.65
N ARG A 92 8.47 -1.24 -4.73
CA ARG A 92 8.58 -2.64 -5.15
C ARG A 92 10.02 -3.00 -5.49
N LYS A 93 10.75 -2.11 -6.17
CA LYS A 93 12.14 -2.37 -6.53
C LYS A 93 13.01 -2.54 -5.29
N ILE A 94 12.82 -1.71 -4.28
CA ILE A 94 13.57 -1.83 -3.02
C ILE A 94 13.26 -3.18 -2.37
N ARG A 95 11.99 -3.60 -2.39
CA ARG A 95 11.58 -4.89 -1.84
C ARG A 95 12.23 -6.05 -2.59
N GLU A 96 12.26 -5.99 -3.91
CA GLU A 96 12.89 -7.02 -4.73
C GLU A 96 14.40 -7.10 -4.47
N ASP A 97 15.07 -5.95 -4.37
CA ASP A 97 16.49 -5.91 -4.06
C ASP A 97 16.77 -6.55 -2.70
N SER A 98 15.90 -6.30 -1.72
CA SER A 98 16.01 -6.89 -0.38
C SER A 98 15.87 -8.43 -0.42
N ASP A 99 14.99 -8.93 -1.30
CA ASP A 99 14.74 -10.37 -1.40
C ASP A 99 15.88 -11.13 -2.09
N TYR A 100 16.51 -10.50 -3.08
CA TYR A 100 17.51 -11.17 -3.93
C TYR A 100 18.95 -10.95 -3.50
N ASP A 101 19.21 -10.01 -2.61
CA ASP A 101 20.55 -9.68 -2.16
C ASP A 101 20.59 -9.67 -0.63
N ASP A 102 21.16 -10.72 -0.06
CA ASP A 102 21.28 -10.88 1.40
C ASP A 102 22.09 -9.76 2.04
N GLU A 103 22.95 -9.11 1.26
CA GLU A 103 23.79 -8.03 1.75
C GLU A 103 23.17 -6.65 1.52
N PHE A 104 22.00 -6.59 0.90
CA PHE A 104 21.33 -5.33 0.65
C PHE A 104 20.89 -4.66 1.95
N GLU A 105 21.29 -3.42 2.13
CA GLU A 105 20.85 -2.60 3.26
C GLU A 105 20.27 -1.30 2.72
N PRO A 106 18.98 -1.05 2.93
CA PRO A 106 18.39 0.22 2.51
C PRO A 106 19.03 1.37 3.27
N THR A 107 19.20 2.50 2.59
CA THR A 107 19.70 3.71 3.25
C THR A 107 18.60 4.36 4.09
N ASP A 108 18.99 5.28 4.96
CA ASP A 108 18.05 6.13 5.71
C ASP A 108 17.09 6.83 4.74
N GLU A 109 17.61 7.44 3.67
CA GLU A 109 16.79 8.15 2.69
C GLU A 109 15.79 7.23 1.99
N GLN A 110 16.23 6.05 1.55
CA GLN A 110 15.35 5.08 0.92
C GLN A 110 14.23 4.69 1.87
N THR A 111 14.57 4.47 3.14
CA THR A 111 13.60 4.08 4.16
C THR A 111 12.58 5.19 4.41
N LYS A 112 13.04 6.44 4.51
CA LYS A 112 12.13 7.58 4.64
C LYS A 112 11.17 7.66 3.47
N MET A 113 11.68 7.50 2.25
CA MET A 113 10.85 7.55 1.04
C MET A 113 9.80 6.45 1.03
N GLN A 114 10.17 5.24 1.44
CA GLN A 114 9.22 4.13 1.54
C GLN A 114 8.09 4.45 2.51
N ILE A 115 8.44 4.95 3.68
CA ILE A 115 7.47 5.30 4.71
C ILE A 115 6.56 6.44 4.25
N GLU A 116 7.13 7.44 3.60
CA GLU A 116 6.34 8.57 3.08
C GLU A 116 5.37 8.11 2.00
N THR A 117 5.81 7.21 1.12
CA THR A 117 4.93 6.64 0.09
C THR A 117 3.78 5.86 0.75
N ALA A 118 4.08 5.04 1.74
CA ALA A 118 3.07 4.29 2.47
C ALA A 118 2.07 5.22 3.15
N ARG A 119 2.57 6.24 3.84
CA ARG A 119 1.73 7.21 4.54
C ARG A 119 0.79 7.94 3.58
N GLU A 120 1.33 8.39 2.46
CA GLU A 120 0.56 9.09 1.44
C GLU A 120 -0.52 8.19 0.84
N LEU A 121 -0.15 6.96 0.49
CA LEU A 121 -1.10 6.03 -0.11
C LEU A 121 -2.20 5.62 0.87
N VAL A 122 -1.85 5.34 2.11
CA VAL A 122 -2.84 5.01 3.15
C VAL A 122 -3.86 6.13 3.29
N LYS A 123 -3.39 7.37 3.31
CA LYS A 123 -4.29 8.53 3.41
C LYS A 123 -5.22 8.61 2.20
N LEU A 124 -4.68 8.46 1.00
CA LEU A 124 -5.47 8.51 -0.23
C LEU A 124 -6.51 7.39 -0.27
N VAL A 125 -6.13 6.20 0.14
CA VAL A 125 -7.05 5.05 0.18
C VAL A 125 -8.14 5.29 1.21
N GLU A 126 -7.79 5.81 2.38
CA GLU A 126 -8.77 6.11 3.41
C GLU A 126 -9.82 7.10 2.90
N GLU A 127 -9.38 8.16 2.25
CA GLU A 127 -10.28 9.16 1.67
C GLU A 127 -11.18 8.54 0.61
N TYR A 128 -10.62 7.67 -0.22
CA TYR A 128 -11.38 6.98 -1.27
C TYR A 128 -12.47 6.10 -0.69
N LEU A 129 -12.14 5.32 0.35
CA LEU A 129 -13.11 4.44 1.01
C LEU A 129 -14.22 5.24 1.69
N GLU A 130 -13.89 6.37 2.31
CA GLU A 130 -14.88 7.24 2.94
C GLU A 130 -15.88 7.77 1.92
N LYS A 131 -15.40 8.19 0.75
CA LYS A 131 -16.26 8.66 -0.33
C LYS A 131 -17.18 7.56 -0.83
N LYS A 132 -16.67 6.34 -0.99
CA LYS A 132 -17.48 5.20 -1.43
C LYS A 132 -18.54 4.86 -0.40
N GLU A 133 -18.20 4.89 0.86
CA GLU A 133 -19.14 4.63 1.95
C GLU A 133 -20.26 5.68 1.98
N ASP A 134 -19.89 6.95 1.82
CA ASP A 134 -20.87 8.05 1.80
C ASP A 134 -21.81 7.96 0.62
N MET A 135 -21.30 7.54 -0.55
CA MET A 135 -22.12 7.37 -1.74
C MET A 135 -23.10 6.20 -1.61
N GLY A 136 -22.77 5.21 -0.77
CA GLY A 136 -23.65 4.07 -0.51
C GLY A 136 -24.82 4.37 0.43
N LYS A 137 -24.78 5.52 1.07
CA LYS A 137 -25.85 5.95 1.95
C LYS A 137 -26.89 6.72 1.16
#